data_77f3f198f35a3adbc294c9f76386acda
#
_entry.id   77f3f198f35a3adbc294c9f76386acda
#
_cell.length_a   1.000
_cell.length_b   1.000
_cell.length_c   1.000
_cell.angle_alpha   90.00
_cell.angle_beta   90.00
_cell.angle_gamma   90.00
#
_symmetry.space_group_name_H-M   'P 1'
#
loop_
_entity.id
_entity.type
_entity.pdbx_description
1 polymer ?
#
loop_
_entity_poly.entity_id
_entity_poly.type
_entity_poly.pdbx_seq_one_letter_code
_entity_poly.pdbx_strand_id
1 'polypeptide(L)'
;QLHLTMSEKHELTKSLELVEKELQEKESEMKREISEWRDRLLQAEKEHQDALTEANQKNEAEIKTCQEKINLLEHCISSQKSEIEHLKSNKEQLNNSLKEANQTLGQLLKTKVR
;
A
#
# COMPACT_ATOMS: atom_id res chain seq x y z
N GLN A 1 72.27 18.24 -31.07
CA GLN A 1 71.40 19.42 -31.18
C GLN A 1 70.26 19.18 -32.14
N LEU A 2 69.07 19.34 -31.63
CA LEU A 2 67.87 19.17 -32.44
C LEU A 2 67.34 20.54 -32.84
N HIS A 3 67.69 20.92 -34.05
CA HIS A 3 67.11 22.09 -34.69
C HIS A 3 65.98 21.68 -35.60
N LEU A 4 64.81 22.01 -35.22
CA LEU A 4 63.66 21.82 -36.07
C LEU A 4 63.59 22.94 -37.10
N THR A 5 63.24 22.61 -38.33
CA THR A 5 63.01 23.62 -39.36
C THR A 5 61.69 24.36 -39.03
N MET A 6 61.55 25.54 -39.64
CA MET A 6 60.32 26.33 -39.52
C MET A 6 59.07 25.53 -39.94
N SER A 7 59.23 24.72 -40.98
CA SER A 7 58.17 23.87 -41.49
C SER A 7 57.79 22.78 -40.51
N GLU A 8 58.76 22.12 -39.89
CA GLU A 8 58.52 21.08 -38.88
C GLU A 8 57.85 21.64 -37.64
N LYS A 9 58.28 22.83 -37.18
CA LYS A 9 57.64 23.52 -36.05
C LYS A 9 56.18 23.85 -36.35
N HIS A 10 55.92 24.31 -37.57
CA HIS A 10 54.56 24.64 -38.01
C HIS A 10 53.66 23.43 -38.03
N GLU A 11 54.14 22.29 -38.54
CA GLU A 11 53.40 21.05 -38.55
C GLU A 11 53.10 20.51 -37.16
N LEU A 12 54.07 20.58 -36.24
CA LEU A 12 53.88 20.18 -34.86
C LEU A 12 52.86 21.08 -34.14
N THR A 13 52.93 22.37 -34.42
CA THR A 13 51.94 23.31 -33.83
C THR A 13 50.52 23.02 -34.32
N LYS A 14 50.37 22.75 -35.61
CA LYS A 14 49.09 22.37 -36.19
C LYS A 14 48.57 21.06 -35.61
N SER A 15 49.41 20.05 -35.44
CA SER A 15 49.05 18.77 -34.86
C SER A 15 48.61 18.93 -33.41
N LEU A 16 49.33 19.76 -32.65
CA LEU A 16 48.99 20.07 -31.25
C LEU A 16 47.63 20.77 -31.16
N GLU A 17 47.39 21.76 -32.02
CA GLU A 17 46.12 22.48 -32.06
C GLU A 17 44.93 21.54 -32.39
N LEU A 18 45.13 20.61 -33.33
CA LEU A 18 44.11 19.63 -33.66
C LEU A 18 43.78 18.69 -32.48
N VAL A 19 44.82 18.22 -31.79
CA VAL A 19 44.64 17.34 -30.61
C VAL A 19 43.93 18.07 -29.51
N GLU A 20 44.32 19.33 -29.24
CA GLU A 20 43.66 20.16 -28.23
C GLU A 20 42.19 20.39 -28.54
N LYS A 21 41.87 20.62 -29.83
CA LYS A 21 40.51 20.81 -30.30
C LYS A 21 39.67 19.52 -30.11
N GLU A 22 40.25 18.37 -30.52
CA GLU A 22 39.58 17.07 -30.33
C GLU A 22 39.34 16.79 -28.85
N LEU A 23 40.34 17.10 -28.01
CA LEU A 23 40.20 16.92 -26.55
C LEU A 23 39.06 17.75 -25.97
N GLN A 24 38.97 19.02 -26.34
CA GLN A 24 37.91 19.93 -25.93
C GLN A 24 36.55 19.44 -26.41
N GLU A 25 36.45 18.97 -27.63
CA GLU A 25 35.21 18.41 -28.19
C GLU A 25 34.75 17.18 -27.38
N LYS A 26 35.67 16.27 -27.06
CA LYS A 26 35.38 15.08 -26.25
C LYS A 26 34.98 15.43 -24.85
N GLU A 27 35.66 16.38 -24.23
CA GLU A 27 35.29 16.87 -22.89
C GLU A 27 33.88 17.45 -22.88
N SER A 28 33.54 18.24 -23.90
CA SER A 28 32.22 18.84 -24.07
C SER A 28 31.14 17.76 -24.24
N GLU A 29 31.42 16.74 -25.05
CA GLU A 29 30.51 15.60 -25.25
C GLU A 29 30.30 14.83 -23.95
N MET A 30 31.36 14.55 -23.21
CA MET A 30 31.28 13.84 -21.94
C MET A 30 30.45 14.63 -20.91
N LYS A 31 30.67 15.92 -20.82
CA LYS A 31 29.90 16.80 -19.91
C LYS A 31 28.41 16.79 -20.28
N ARG A 32 28.10 16.83 -21.57
CA ARG A 32 26.73 16.78 -22.04
C ARG A 32 26.08 15.44 -21.72
N GLU A 33 26.77 14.33 -21.99
CA GLU A 33 26.28 13.00 -21.65
C GLU A 33 26.02 12.83 -20.16
N ILE A 34 26.95 13.30 -19.32
CA ILE A 34 26.78 13.26 -17.87
C ILE A 34 25.54 14.04 -17.46
N SER A 35 25.37 15.24 -18.03
CA SER A 35 24.19 16.08 -17.74
C SER A 35 22.90 15.39 -18.15
N GLU A 36 22.85 14.77 -19.34
CA GLU A 36 21.69 14.03 -19.82
C GLU A 36 21.36 12.84 -18.92
N TRP A 37 22.37 12.07 -18.50
CA TRP A 37 22.17 10.94 -17.60
C TRP A 37 21.71 11.38 -16.22
N ARG A 38 22.23 12.49 -15.70
CA ARG A 38 21.77 13.06 -14.42
C ARG A 38 20.31 13.47 -14.51
N ASP A 39 19.91 14.11 -15.61
CA ASP A 39 18.52 14.50 -15.81
C ASP A 39 17.60 13.29 -15.88
N ARG A 40 18.03 12.23 -16.58
CA ARG A 40 17.27 10.97 -16.64
C ARG A 40 17.13 10.32 -15.26
N LEU A 41 18.21 10.34 -14.49
CA LEU A 41 18.20 9.79 -13.13
C LEU A 41 17.22 10.56 -12.23
N LEU A 42 17.28 11.89 -12.27
CA LEU A 42 16.38 12.73 -11.51
C LEU A 42 14.92 12.49 -11.90
N GLN A 43 14.66 12.36 -13.20
CA GLN A 43 13.31 12.07 -13.68
C GLN A 43 12.82 10.70 -13.22
N ALA A 44 13.68 9.68 -13.32
CA ALA A 44 13.36 8.33 -12.87
C ALA A 44 13.09 8.28 -11.35
N GLU A 45 13.90 8.98 -10.56
CA GLU A 45 13.70 9.08 -9.11
C GLU A 45 12.37 9.74 -8.77
N LYS A 46 12.03 10.82 -9.48
CA LYS A 46 10.77 11.52 -9.29
C LYS A 46 9.58 10.63 -9.63
N GLU A 47 9.62 9.95 -10.78
CA GLU A 47 8.56 9.03 -11.19
C GLU A 47 8.37 7.90 -10.20
N HIS A 48 9.49 7.35 -9.70
CA HIS A 48 9.45 6.29 -8.69
C HIS A 48 8.83 6.79 -7.38
N GLN A 49 9.22 7.97 -6.94
CA GLN A 49 8.68 8.58 -5.72
C GLN A 49 7.19 8.86 -5.86
N ASP A 50 6.78 9.39 -7.01
CA ASP A 50 5.36 9.65 -7.29
C ASP A 50 4.54 8.37 -7.29
N ALA A 51 5.08 7.31 -7.90
CA ALA A 51 4.44 5.99 -7.91
C ALA A 51 4.31 5.39 -6.51
N LEU A 52 5.34 5.53 -5.67
CA LEU A 52 5.30 5.09 -4.27
C LEU A 52 4.25 5.85 -3.46
N THR A 53 4.19 7.16 -3.62
CA THR A 53 3.21 8.00 -2.95
C THR A 53 1.80 7.60 -3.34
N GLU A 54 1.55 7.41 -4.62
CA GLU A 54 0.25 6.99 -5.13
C GLU A 54 -0.15 5.60 -4.61
N ALA A 55 0.79 4.64 -4.63
CA ALA A 55 0.56 3.30 -4.10
C ALA A 55 0.24 3.33 -2.60
N ASN A 56 0.97 4.13 -1.83
CA ASN A 56 0.74 4.27 -0.40
C ASN A 56 -0.63 4.88 -0.10
N GLN A 57 -1.03 5.90 -0.83
CA GLN A 57 -2.34 6.54 -0.69
C GLN A 57 -3.47 5.54 -0.98
N LYS A 58 -3.32 4.76 -2.04
CA LYS A 58 -4.29 3.72 -2.39
C LYS A 58 -4.39 2.65 -1.31
N ASN A 59 -3.24 2.20 -0.78
CA ASN A 59 -3.20 1.20 0.28
C ASN A 59 -3.85 1.74 1.57
N GLU A 60 -3.59 2.97 1.94
CA GLU A 60 -4.20 3.62 3.10
C GLU A 60 -5.72 3.68 2.96
N ALA A 61 -6.21 4.04 1.77
CA ALA A 61 -7.64 4.08 1.49
C ALA A 61 -8.28 2.69 1.60
N GLU A 62 -7.63 1.66 1.08
CA GLU A 62 -8.09 0.27 1.18
C GLU A 62 -8.13 -0.22 2.61
N ILE A 63 -7.08 0.07 3.39
CA ILE A 63 -7.01 -0.28 4.82
C ILE A 63 -8.14 0.39 5.58
N LYS A 64 -8.39 1.66 5.34
CA LYS A 64 -9.47 2.40 5.97
C LYS A 64 -10.84 1.78 5.66
N THR A 65 -11.07 1.42 4.41
CA THR A 65 -12.30 0.75 3.98
C THR A 65 -12.47 -0.59 4.66
N CYS A 66 -11.40 -1.39 4.77
CA CYS A 66 -11.44 -2.67 5.48
C CYS A 66 -11.73 -2.49 6.97
N GLN A 67 -11.12 -1.49 7.61
CA GLN A 67 -11.38 -1.19 9.02
C GLN A 67 -12.83 -0.81 9.26
N GLU A 68 -13.41 0.00 8.38
CA GLU A 68 -14.82 0.38 8.46
C GLU A 68 -15.74 -0.83 8.34
N LYS A 69 -15.43 -1.75 7.41
CA LYS A 69 -16.18 -3.01 7.26
C LYS A 69 -16.08 -3.90 8.50
N ILE A 70 -14.88 -4.01 9.06
CA ILE A 70 -14.65 -4.78 10.28
C ILE A 70 -15.49 -4.21 11.43
N ASN A 71 -15.49 -2.90 11.60
CA ASN A 71 -16.28 -2.24 12.65
C ASN A 71 -17.77 -2.50 12.47
N LEU A 72 -18.28 -2.44 11.25
CA LEU A 72 -19.68 -2.75 10.95
C LEU A 72 -20.01 -4.20 11.27
N LEU A 73 -19.14 -5.14 10.90
CA LEU A 73 -19.34 -6.56 11.18
C LEU A 73 -19.30 -6.84 12.68
N GLU A 74 -18.38 -6.23 13.42
CA GLU A 74 -18.31 -6.35 14.86
C GLU A 74 -19.58 -5.86 15.53
N HIS A 75 -20.12 -4.74 15.05
CA HIS A 75 -21.38 -4.20 15.53
C HIS A 75 -22.54 -5.17 15.26
N CYS A 76 -22.61 -5.73 14.06
CA CYS A 76 -23.61 -6.74 13.69
C CYS A 76 -23.51 -7.99 14.58
N ILE A 77 -22.29 -8.46 14.84
CA ILE A 77 -22.06 -9.61 15.73
C ILE A 77 -22.56 -9.33 17.13
N SER A 78 -22.26 -8.13 17.68
CA SER A 78 -22.75 -7.74 19.00
C SER A 78 -24.26 -7.70 19.08
N SER A 79 -24.92 -7.15 18.04
CA SER A 79 -26.37 -7.11 17.95
C SER A 79 -26.97 -8.51 17.92
N GLN A 80 -26.40 -9.40 17.10
CA GLN A 80 -26.86 -10.78 16.96
C GLN A 80 -26.67 -11.57 18.27
N LYS A 81 -25.56 -11.39 18.95
CA LYS A 81 -25.35 -12.00 20.27
C LYS A 81 -26.40 -11.58 21.28
N SER A 82 -26.72 -10.28 21.29
CA SER A 82 -27.75 -9.75 22.15
C SER A 82 -29.12 -10.37 21.83
N GLU A 83 -29.48 -10.50 20.58
CA GLU A 83 -30.71 -11.15 20.14
C GLU A 83 -30.76 -12.64 20.54
N ILE A 84 -29.64 -13.35 20.38
CA ILE A 84 -29.52 -14.76 20.75
C ILE A 84 -29.75 -14.92 22.27
N GLU A 85 -29.12 -14.09 23.06
CA GLU A 85 -29.31 -14.11 24.52
C GLU A 85 -30.76 -13.84 24.92
N HIS A 86 -31.39 -12.87 24.26
CA HIS A 86 -32.78 -12.54 24.47
C HIS A 86 -33.69 -13.72 24.09
N LEU A 87 -33.45 -14.35 22.96
CA LEU A 87 -34.22 -15.53 22.55
C LEU A 87 -34.03 -16.72 23.45
N LYS A 88 -32.81 -16.94 23.94
CA LYS A 88 -32.54 -17.99 24.96
C LYS A 88 -33.32 -17.75 26.26
N SER A 89 -33.33 -16.50 26.71
CA SER A 89 -34.10 -16.13 27.91
C SER A 89 -35.58 -16.35 27.70
N ASN A 90 -36.13 -15.95 26.57
CA ASN A 90 -37.53 -16.19 26.23
C ASN A 90 -37.86 -17.69 26.16
N LYS A 91 -36.95 -18.48 25.57
CA LYS A 91 -37.11 -19.94 25.51
C LYS A 91 -37.19 -20.55 26.92
N GLU A 92 -36.31 -20.12 27.83
CA GLU A 92 -36.33 -20.58 29.23
C GLU A 92 -37.64 -20.23 29.92
N GLN A 93 -38.09 -19.00 29.77
CA GLN A 93 -39.36 -18.55 30.35
C GLN A 93 -40.54 -19.38 29.85
N LEU A 94 -40.57 -19.62 28.52
CA LEU A 94 -41.62 -20.44 27.91
C LEU A 94 -41.57 -21.89 28.40
N ASN A 95 -40.39 -22.47 28.53
CA ASN A 95 -40.20 -23.81 29.06
C ASN A 95 -40.67 -23.93 30.49
N ASN A 96 -40.33 -22.91 31.32
CA ASN A 96 -40.77 -22.88 32.70
C ASN A 96 -42.29 -22.73 32.82
N SER A 97 -42.89 -21.88 31.99
CA SER A 97 -44.33 -21.71 31.94
C SER A 97 -45.04 -23.01 31.49
N LEU A 98 -44.45 -23.71 30.50
CA LEU A 98 -44.95 -24.97 30.04
C LEU A 98 -44.92 -26.06 31.15
N LYS A 99 -43.82 -26.13 31.91
CA LYS A 99 -43.68 -27.05 33.04
C LYS A 99 -44.72 -26.77 34.11
N GLU A 100 -44.92 -25.52 34.44
CA GLU A 100 -45.92 -25.11 35.43
C GLU A 100 -47.33 -25.48 34.96
N ALA A 101 -47.66 -25.22 33.71
CA ALA A 101 -48.93 -25.57 33.14
C ALA A 101 -49.17 -27.09 33.18
N ASN A 102 -48.14 -27.86 32.83
CA ASN A 102 -48.21 -29.33 32.84
C ASN A 102 -48.39 -29.87 34.28
N GLN A 103 -47.67 -29.26 35.24
CA GLN A 103 -47.84 -29.62 36.65
C GLN A 103 -49.26 -29.31 37.16
N THR A 104 -49.76 -28.15 36.82
CA THR A 104 -51.11 -27.73 37.20
C THR A 104 -52.16 -28.68 36.60
N LEU A 105 -52.01 -29.01 35.32
CA LEU A 105 -52.89 -29.94 34.61
C LEU A 105 -52.84 -31.32 35.24
N GLY A 106 -51.66 -31.82 35.58
CA GLY A 106 -51.49 -33.10 36.26
C GLY A 106 -52.18 -33.13 37.64
N GLN A 107 -52.07 -32.04 38.39
CA GLN A 107 -52.77 -31.92 39.68
C GLN A 107 -54.30 -31.90 39.52
N LEU A 108 -54.77 -31.13 38.54
CA LEU A 108 -56.21 -31.09 38.25
C LEU A 108 -56.76 -32.47 37.84
N LEU A 109 -56.02 -33.20 37.00
CA LEU A 109 -56.38 -34.52 36.60
C LEU A 109 -56.46 -35.50 37.80
N LYS A 110 -55.51 -35.41 38.70
CA LYS A 110 -55.51 -36.23 39.93
C LYS A 110 -56.70 -35.88 40.82
N THR A 111 -57.03 -34.62 40.93
CA THR A 111 -58.17 -34.17 41.71
C THR A 111 -59.51 -34.67 41.11
N LYS A 112 -59.64 -34.67 39.80
CA LYS A 112 -60.86 -35.14 39.09
C LYS A 112 -61.05 -36.64 39.19
N VAL A 113 -59.98 -37.40 39.23
CA VAL A 113 -60.06 -38.90 39.30
C VAL A 113 -60.36 -39.40 40.71
N ARG A 114 -60.15 -38.58 41.65
CA ARG A 114 -60.59 -38.89 43.04
C ARG A 114 -62.07 -38.64 43.17
#